data_99c41c667e4c623a91196769cf601d05
#
_entry.id   99c41c667e4c623a91196769cf601d05
#
_cell.length_a   1.000
_cell.length_b   1.000
_cell.length_c   1.000
_cell.angle_alpha   90.00
_cell.angle_beta   90.00
_cell.angle_gamma   90.00
#
_symmetry.space_group_name_H-M   'P 1'
#
loop_
_entity.id
_entity.type
_entity.pdbx_description
1 polymer ?
#
loop_
_entity_poly.entity_id
_entity_poly.type
_entity_poly.pdbx_seq_one_letter_code
_entity_poly.pdbx_strand_id
1 'polypeptide(L)'
;MKVIDHEDARMSLHDHQCRTAQGEPFNFGALRGQVLLIVNVASRCGYTPQLRELERLYRRYRERGFTVIGFPCNQFGRQSPESALDFCTLSAREYQVSFPLMEKVRVNGGGAHPLFVELRKAAPGVLGTTAIKWNFTKFLVGRDGRVIRRFAPRDGEAVLREALELALDEG
;
A
#
# COMPACT_ATOMS: atom_id res chain seq x y z
N MET A 1 16.28 32.60 17.21
CA MET A 1 16.69 31.24 16.75
C MET A 1 15.47 30.40 16.56
N LYS A 2 15.13 30.02 15.32
CA LYS A 2 14.03 29.12 15.07
C LYS A 2 14.40 27.74 15.61
N VAL A 3 13.62 27.26 16.57
CA VAL A 3 13.69 25.86 16.98
C VAL A 3 13.20 25.07 15.76
N ILE A 4 14.11 24.34 15.14
CA ILE A 4 13.74 23.40 14.09
C ILE A 4 12.95 22.31 14.80
N ASP A 5 11.65 22.29 14.55
CA ASP A 5 10.80 21.22 15.05
C ASP A 5 11.26 19.93 14.38
N HIS A 6 11.74 18.99 15.19
CA HIS A 6 12.20 17.69 14.67
C HIS A 6 11.08 16.91 13.99
N GLU A 7 9.82 17.29 14.20
CA GLU A 7 8.68 16.70 13.49
C GLU A 7 8.64 17.12 12.02
N ASP A 8 9.07 18.33 11.68
CA ASP A 8 9.13 18.80 10.30
C ASP A 8 10.25 18.13 9.48
N ALA A 9 11.22 17.48 10.15
CA ALA A 9 12.32 16.78 9.51
C ALA A 9 12.00 15.30 9.21
N ARG A 10 10.81 14.80 9.59
CA ARG A 10 10.41 13.43 9.26
C ARG A 10 10.13 13.33 7.78
N MET A 11 10.71 12.32 7.13
CA MET A 11 10.38 11.99 5.76
C MET A 11 8.88 11.72 5.68
N SER A 12 8.19 12.50 4.85
CA SER A 12 6.82 12.20 4.47
C SER A 12 6.82 10.98 3.55
N LEU A 13 5.73 10.22 3.57
CA LEU A 13 5.55 9.14 2.60
C LEU A 13 5.73 9.66 1.16
N HIS A 14 5.40 10.92 0.92
CA HIS A 14 5.52 11.56 -0.39
C HIS A 14 6.97 11.73 -0.88
N ASP A 15 7.96 11.53 -0.02
CA ASP A 15 9.38 11.61 -0.39
C ASP A 15 9.93 10.30 -0.96
N HIS A 16 9.13 9.24 -0.96
CA HIS A 16 9.55 7.94 -1.49
C HIS A 16 9.37 7.85 -3.00
N GLN A 17 10.20 7.01 -3.59
CA GLN A 17 10.17 6.67 -5.00
C GLN A 17 10.21 5.16 -5.15
N CYS A 18 9.62 4.66 -6.22
CA CYS A 18 9.70 3.26 -6.62
C CYS A 18 9.62 3.17 -8.14
N ARG A 19 9.44 1.97 -8.67
CA ARG A 19 9.18 1.75 -10.08
C ARG A 19 7.79 1.13 -10.24
N THR A 20 7.14 1.45 -11.35
CA THR A 20 5.90 0.77 -11.73
C THR A 20 6.18 -0.68 -12.14
N ALA A 21 5.13 -1.49 -12.30
CA ALA A 21 5.26 -2.86 -12.79
C ALA A 21 5.93 -2.92 -14.18
N GLN A 22 5.85 -1.84 -14.96
CA GLN A 22 6.49 -1.71 -16.26
C GLN A 22 7.95 -1.23 -16.16
N GLY A 23 8.45 -0.96 -14.95
CA GLY A 23 9.82 -0.52 -14.72
C GLY A 23 10.05 0.98 -14.82
N GLU A 24 9.00 1.78 -14.94
CA GLU A 24 9.11 3.23 -15.01
C GLU A 24 9.23 3.87 -13.63
N PRO A 25 9.98 4.97 -13.50
CA PRO A 25 10.07 5.69 -12.23
C PRO A 25 8.69 6.19 -11.76
N PHE A 26 8.42 6.04 -10.47
CA PHE A 26 7.20 6.54 -9.85
C PHE A 26 7.55 7.29 -8.56
N ASN A 27 7.05 8.51 -8.44
CA ASN A 27 7.30 9.36 -7.29
C ASN A 27 6.00 9.56 -6.51
N PHE A 28 6.01 9.20 -5.22
CA PHE A 28 4.84 9.37 -4.34
C PHE A 28 4.46 10.84 -4.13
N GLY A 29 5.37 11.77 -4.42
CA GLY A 29 5.05 13.19 -4.42
C GLY A 29 3.92 13.59 -5.37
N ALA A 30 3.72 12.81 -6.44
CA ALA A 30 2.60 13.01 -7.37
C ALA A 30 1.23 12.72 -6.74
N LEU A 31 1.21 12.05 -5.59
CA LEU A 31 -0.03 11.63 -4.91
C LEU A 31 -0.37 12.51 -3.70
N ARG A 32 0.30 13.66 -3.55
CA ARG A 32 -0.03 14.62 -2.47
C ARG A 32 -1.50 15.00 -2.53
N GLY A 33 -2.14 15.03 -1.37
CA GLY A 33 -3.55 15.36 -1.26
C GLY A 33 -4.51 14.21 -1.47
N GLN A 34 -4.00 13.04 -1.88
CA GLN A 34 -4.81 11.82 -2.00
C GLN A 34 -4.70 10.96 -0.76
N VAL A 35 -5.78 10.26 -0.44
CA VAL A 35 -5.76 9.15 0.53
C VAL A 35 -5.27 7.91 -0.19
N LEU A 36 -4.33 7.19 0.42
CA LEU A 36 -3.71 6.01 -0.21
C LEU A 36 -3.96 4.76 0.62
N LEU A 37 -4.18 3.65 -0.06
CA LEU A 37 -4.17 2.32 0.55
C LEU A 37 -3.04 1.53 -0.11
N ILE A 38 -1.99 1.26 0.65
CA ILE A 38 -0.80 0.56 0.15
C ILE A 38 -0.86 -0.89 0.63
N VAL A 39 -0.75 -1.82 -0.30
CA VAL A 39 -1.00 -3.25 -0.05
C VAL A 39 0.12 -4.09 -0.67
N ASN A 40 0.66 -5.04 0.10
CA ASN A 40 1.52 -6.07 -0.48
C ASN A 40 0.64 -7.22 -0.98
N VAL A 41 0.74 -7.53 -2.27
CA VAL A 41 -0.17 -8.45 -2.96
C VAL A 41 0.55 -9.70 -3.46
N ALA A 42 -0.22 -10.74 -3.72
CA ALA A 42 0.28 -12.01 -4.24
C ALA A 42 -0.79 -12.66 -5.12
N SER A 43 -0.34 -13.50 -6.07
CA SER A 43 -1.21 -14.14 -7.06
C SER A 43 -1.75 -15.50 -6.63
N ARG A 44 -1.11 -16.17 -5.65
CA ARG A 44 -1.43 -17.54 -5.25
C ARG A 44 -1.76 -17.68 -3.78
N CYS A 45 -2.32 -16.65 -3.18
CA CYS A 45 -2.72 -16.60 -1.78
C CYS A 45 -4.22 -16.86 -1.65
N GLY A 46 -4.64 -17.43 -0.50
CA GLY A 46 -6.06 -17.55 -0.19
C GLY A 46 -6.78 -16.21 -0.15
N TYR A 47 -6.06 -15.12 0.11
CA TYR A 47 -6.60 -13.76 0.11
C TYR A 47 -6.55 -13.07 -1.27
N THR A 48 -5.99 -13.70 -2.31
CA THR A 48 -5.89 -13.09 -3.64
C THR A 48 -7.23 -12.58 -4.19
N PRO A 49 -8.40 -13.23 -3.93
CA PRO A 49 -9.69 -12.67 -4.33
C PRO A 49 -10.00 -11.28 -3.77
N GLN A 50 -9.29 -10.83 -2.72
CA GLN A 50 -9.41 -9.46 -2.23
C GLN A 50 -9.01 -8.41 -3.26
N LEU A 51 -8.29 -8.79 -4.32
CA LEU A 51 -8.00 -7.87 -5.43
C LEU A 51 -9.29 -7.28 -6.02
N ARG A 52 -10.39 -8.06 -6.06
CA ARG A 52 -11.70 -7.53 -6.51
C ARG A 52 -12.27 -6.51 -5.55
N GLU A 53 -12.16 -6.76 -4.25
CA GLU A 53 -12.66 -5.84 -3.23
C GLU A 53 -11.87 -4.52 -3.27
N LEU A 54 -10.55 -4.61 -3.41
CA LEU A 54 -9.68 -3.45 -3.54
C LEU A 54 -10.01 -2.64 -4.79
N GLU A 55 -10.29 -3.33 -5.90
CA GLU A 55 -10.68 -2.67 -7.14
C GLU A 55 -12.02 -1.95 -7.00
N ARG A 56 -13.00 -2.55 -6.31
CA ARG A 56 -14.29 -1.90 -6.04
C ARG A 56 -14.11 -0.63 -5.21
N LEU A 57 -13.28 -0.68 -4.17
CA LEU A 57 -12.96 0.50 -3.36
C LEU A 57 -12.30 1.59 -4.21
N TYR A 58 -11.33 1.19 -5.04
CA TYR A 58 -10.64 2.11 -5.92
C TYR A 58 -11.61 2.83 -6.86
N ARG A 59 -12.46 2.09 -7.54
CA ARG A 59 -13.44 2.66 -8.49
C ARG A 59 -14.46 3.56 -7.79
N ARG A 60 -14.87 3.19 -6.60
CA ARG A 60 -15.88 3.94 -5.84
C ARG A 60 -15.35 5.28 -5.35
N TYR A 61 -14.10 5.34 -4.93
CA TYR A 61 -13.57 6.51 -4.22
C TYR A 61 -12.51 7.30 -4.98
N ARG A 62 -12.05 6.85 -6.12
CA ARG A 62 -10.96 7.52 -6.85
C ARG A 62 -11.29 8.98 -7.20
N GLU A 63 -12.52 9.30 -7.51
CA GLU A 63 -12.93 10.67 -7.84
C GLU A 63 -12.93 11.60 -6.61
N ARG A 64 -12.97 11.03 -5.42
CA ARG A 64 -12.82 11.78 -4.17
C ARG A 64 -11.36 11.91 -3.74
N GLY A 65 -10.42 11.50 -4.56
CA GLY A 65 -8.99 11.57 -4.26
C GLY A 65 -8.46 10.37 -3.48
N PHE A 66 -8.77 9.17 -3.96
CA PHE A 66 -8.30 7.92 -3.37
C PHE A 66 -7.57 7.07 -4.39
N THR A 67 -6.47 6.45 -3.99
CA THR A 67 -5.73 5.51 -4.81
C THR A 67 -5.32 4.29 -4.00
N VAL A 68 -5.49 3.11 -4.60
CA VAL A 68 -4.91 1.86 -4.11
C VAL A 68 -3.60 1.64 -4.84
N ILE A 69 -2.55 1.24 -4.12
CA ILE A 69 -1.24 0.95 -4.71
C ILE A 69 -0.82 -0.45 -4.26
N GLY A 70 -0.67 -1.36 -5.22
CA GLY A 70 -0.29 -2.74 -4.95
C GLY A 70 1.18 -2.99 -5.27
N PHE A 71 1.87 -3.64 -4.32
CA PHE A 71 3.26 -4.09 -4.49
C PHE A 71 3.29 -5.61 -4.45
N PRO A 72 3.59 -6.30 -5.56
CA PRO A 72 3.80 -7.74 -5.52
C PRO A 72 4.96 -8.10 -4.58
N CYS A 73 4.78 -9.12 -3.77
CA CYS A 73 5.79 -9.56 -2.81
C CYS A 73 5.79 -11.09 -2.72
N ASN A 74 6.98 -11.70 -2.80
CA ASN A 74 7.13 -13.16 -2.78
C ASN A 74 7.69 -13.71 -1.47
N GLN A 75 7.71 -12.90 -0.39
CA GLN A 75 8.30 -13.29 0.89
C GLN A 75 7.40 -14.22 1.73
N PHE A 76 6.12 -14.32 1.41
CA PHE A 76 5.17 -15.07 2.21
C PHE A 76 4.71 -16.31 1.46
N GLY A 77 5.29 -17.45 1.82
CA GLY A 77 4.97 -18.74 1.22
C GLY A 77 5.30 -18.85 -0.26
N ARG A 78 6.11 -17.93 -0.80
CA ARG A 78 6.44 -17.86 -2.23
C ARG A 78 5.18 -17.84 -3.11
N GLN A 79 4.16 -17.10 -2.70
CA GLN A 79 2.85 -17.08 -3.35
C GLN A 79 2.73 -16.02 -4.45
N SER A 80 3.83 -15.39 -4.83
CA SER A 80 3.89 -14.47 -5.97
C SER A 80 5.22 -14.64 -6.71
N PRO A 81 5.42 -15.81 -7.37
CA PRO A 81 6.70 -16.11 -8.03
C PRO A 81 6.92 -15.39 -9.35
N GLU A 82 5.85 -14.95 -10.02
CA GLU A 82 5.91 -14.28 -11.33
C GLU A 82 6.51 -12.88 -11.22
N SER A 83 6.91 -12.32 -12.37
CA SER A 83 7.36 -10.93 -12.44
C SER A 83 6.24 -9.96 -12.11
N ALA A 84 6.59 -8.70 -11.79
CA ALA A 84 5.58 -7.65 -11.56
C ALA A 84 4.71 -7.43 -12.81
N LEU A 85 5.31 -7.50 -14.00
CA LEU A 85 4.57 -7.32 -15.24
C LEU A 85 3.56 -8.45 -15.46
N ASP A 86 3.96 -9.70 -15.22
CA ASP A 86 3.06 -10.85 -15.33
C ASP A 86 1.96 -10.79 -14.27
N PHE A 87 2.28 -10.34 -13.06
CA PHE A 87 1.28 -10.10 -12.02
C PHE A 87 0.24 -9.07 -12.48
N CYS A 88 0.71 -7.99 -13.08
CA CYS A 88 -0.16 -6.94 -13.61
C CYS A 88 -1.15 -7.50 -14.65
N THR A 89 -0.64 -8.28 -15.59
CA THR A 89 -1.45 -8.92 -16.64
C THR A 89 -2.48 -9.87 -16.04
N LEU A 90 -2.06 -10.73 -15.13
CA LEU A 90 -2.93 -11.71 -14.46
C LEU A 90 -4.03 -11.03 -13.66
N SER A 91 -3.68 -10.04 -12.87
CA SER A 91 -4.65 -9.34 -12.01
C SER A 91 -5.66 -8.53 -12.81
N ALA A 92 -5.24 -7.95 -13.93
CA ALA A 92 -6.16 -7.26 -14.84
C ALA A 92 -7.14 -8.25 -15.48
N ARG A 93 -6.63 -9.40 -15.93
CA ARG A 93 -7.43 -10.41 -16.61
C ARG A 93 -8.42 -11.11 -15.68
N GLU A 94 -7.97 -11.53 -14.50
CA GLU A 94 -8.76 -12.39 -13.61
C GLU A 94 -9.59 -11.61 -12.57
N TYR A 95 -9.11 -10.41 -12.18
CA TYR A 95 -9.74 -9.62 -11.12
C TYR A 95 -10.13 -8.22 -11.56
N GLN A 96 -9.93 -7.90 -12.84
CA GLN A 96 -10.23 -6.58 -13.43
C GLN A 96 -9.53 -5.42 -12.71
N VAL A 97 -8.35 -5.67 -12.17
CA VAL A 97 -7.57 -4.64 -11.46
C VAL A 97 -7.16 -3.53 -12.41
N SER A 98 -7.47 -2.29 -12.04
CA SER A 98 -7.06 -1.09 -12.75
C SER A 98 -6.27 -0.11 -11.85
N PHE A 99 -6.22 -0.35 -10.54
CA PHE A 99 -5.40 0.48 -9.66
C PHE A 99 -3.90 0.23 -9.93
N PRO A 100 -3.04 1.22 -9.62
CA PRO A 100 -1.60 1.11 -9.88
C PRO A 100 -0.94 -0.09 -9.22
N LEU A 101 -0.16 -0.82 -9.99
CA LEU A 101 0.70 -1.90 -9.51
C LEU A 101 2.15 -1.50 -9.74
N MET A 102 2.97 -1.76 -8.72
CA MET A 102 4.38 -1.37 -8.70
C MET A 102 5.29 -2.57 -8.88
N GLU A 103 6.59 -2.33 -8.81
CA GLU A 103 7.60 -3.36 -8.88
C GLU A 103 7.44 -4.37 -7.73
N LYS A 104 7.97 -5.57 -7.94
CA LYS A 104 8.04 -6.58 -6.90
C LYS A 104 9.07 -6.15 -5.86
N VAL A 105 8.68 -6.18 -4.58
CA VAL A 105 9.54 -5.70 -3.50
C VAL A 105 9.61 -6.70 -2.35
N ARG A 106 10.61 -6.52 -1.50
CA ARG A 106 10.65 -7.12 -0.18
C ARG A 106 10.08 -6.09 0.81
N VAL A 107 9.31 -6.58 1.77
CA VAL A 107 8.66 -5.72 2.77
C VAL A 107 9.24 -5.89 4.16
N ASN A 108 9.98 -6.98 4.40
CA ASN A 108 10.66 -7.32 5.65
C ASN A 108 12.14 -7.57 5.43
N GLY A 109 12.93 -7.43 6.50
CA GLY A 109 14.35 -7.75 6.52
C GLY A 109 15.23 -6.65 5.94
N GLY A 110 16.51 -6.95 5.78
CA GLY A 110 17.52 -5.97 5.35
C GLY A 110 17.36 -5.47 3.92
N GLY A 111 16.65 -6.22 3.07
CA GLY A 111 16.37 -5.82 1.69
C GLY A 111 15.01 -5.17 1.49
N ALA A 112 14.31 -4.82 2.58
CA ALA A 112 12.99 -4.22 2.48
C ALA A 112 13.05 -2.86 1.79
N HIS A 113 12.07 -2.58 0.92
CA HIS A 113 11.95 -1.28 0.29
C HIS A 113 11.80 -0.19 1.36
N PRO A 114 12.47 0.97 1.23
CA PRO A 114 12.41 2.04 2.23
C PRO A 114 11.00 2.49 2.57
N LEU A 115 10.09 2.50 1.60
CA LEU A 115 8.68 2.79 1.84
C LEU A 115 8.07 1.88 2.90
N PHE A 116 8.31 0.57 2.80
CA PHE A 116 7.77 -0.40 3.75
C PHE A 116 8.47 -0.34 5.11
N VAL A 117 9.73 0.05 5.15
CA VAL A 117 10.41 0.31 6.41
C VAL A 117 9.69 1.43 7.17
N GLU A 118 9.35 2.52 6.49
CA GLU A 118 8.60 3.63 7.09
C GLU A 118 7.19 3.22 7.51
N LEU A 119 6.45 2.56 6.61
CA LEU A 119 5.08 2.12 6.90
C LEU A 119 5.02 1.23 8.14
N ARG A 120 5.93 0.27 8.25
CA ARG A 120 5.97 -0.66 9.38
C ARG A 120 6.23 0.05 10.71
N LYS A 121 7.13 1.02 10.70
CA LYS A 121 7.46 1.80 11.90
C LYS A 121 6.33 2.74 12.30
N ALA A 122 5.70 3.37 11.32
CA ALA A 122 4.63 4.34 11.57
C ALA A 122 3.36 3.67 12.09
N ALA A 123 3.06 2.45 11.65
CA ALA A 123 1.88 1.70 12.06
C ALA A 123 2.27 0.26 12.43
N PRO A 124 2.74 0.03 13.67
CA PRO A 124 3.06 -1.31 14.15
C PRO A 124 1.83 -2.22 14.19
N GLY A 125 2.09 -3.51 14.16
CA GLY A 125 1.05 -4.54 14.30
C GLY A 125 0.81 -4.93 15.76
N VAL A 126 0.28 -6.14 15.95
CA VAL A 126 -0.05 -6.69 17.26
C VAL A 126 1.17 -6.67 18.19
N LEU A 127 0.96 -6.22 19.45
CA LEU A 127 1.99 -6.13 20.48
C LEU A 127 3.21 -5.29 20.08
N GLY A 128 3.01 -4.30 19.22
CA GLY A 128 4.09 -3.40 18.78
C GLY A 128 5.06 -4.01 17.79
N THR A 129 4.79 -5.18 17.24
CA THR A 129 5.65 -5.80 16.23
C THR A 129 5.59 -5.01 14.92
N THR A 130 6.75 -4.81 14.28
CA THR A 130 6.82 -4.03 13.05
C THR A 130 6.72 -4.89 11.79
N ALA A 131 7.20 -6.14 11.85
CA ALA A 131 7.19 -7.03 10.68
C ALA A 131 5.80 -7.22 10.11
N ILE A 132 5.72 -7.26 8.78
CA ILE A 132 4.51 -7.65 8.07
C ILE A 132 4.40 -9.18 8.16
N LYS A 133 3.23 -9.67 8.54
CA LYS A 133 3.04 -11.08 8.86
C LYS A 133 2.63 -11.93 7.67
N TRP A 134 1.93 -11.35 6.69
CA TRP A 134 1.44 -12.10 5.55
C TRP A 134 1.07 -11.19 4.37
N ASN A 135 0.74 -11.82 3.24
CA ASN A 135 0.20 -11.13 2.07
C ASN A 135 -1.09 -10.38 2.41
N PHE A 136 -1.38 -9.32 1.67
CA PHE A 136 -2.59 -8.50 1.82
C PHE A 136 -2.68 -7.77 3.17
N THR A 137 -1.55 -7.43 3.75
CA THR A 137 -1.48 -6.41 4.80
C THR A 137 -1.64 -5.05 4.14
N LYS A 138 -2.46 -4.18 4.73
CA LYS A 138 -2.79 -2.87 4.14
C LYS A 138 -2.37 -1.76 5.08
N PHE A 139 -1.95 -0.64 4.49
CA PHE A 139 -1.63 0.58 5.23
C PHE A 139 -2.44 1.73 4.63
N LEU A 140 -3.22 2.41 5.46
CA LEU A 140 -3.98 3.58 5.07
C LEU A 140 -3.16 4.83 5.35
N VAL A 141 -3.02 5.70 4.36
CA VAL A 141 -2.23 6.93 4.41
C VAL A 141 -3.14 8.11 4.13
N GLY A 142 -3.09 9.13 4.98
CA GLY A 142 -3.87 10.34 4.83
C GLY A 142 -3.39 11.27 3.71
N ARG A 143 -4.16 12.30 3.43
CA ARG A 143 -3.87 13.28 2.37
C ARG A 143 -2.55 14.01 2.59
N ASP A 144 -2.12 14.14 3.85
CA ASP A 144 -0.87 14.77 4.26
C ASP A 144 0.35 13.84 4.22
N GLY A 145 0.17 12.57 3.84
CA GLY A 145 1.22 11.57 3.80
C GLY A 145 1.49 10.88 5.13
N ARG A 146 0.69 11.12 6.16
CA ARG A 146 0.83 10.42 7.45
C ARG A 146 0.13 9.08 7.39
N VAL A 147 0.80 8.05 7.91
CA VAL A 147 0.22 6.71 8.01
C VAL A 147 -0.80 6.70 9.14
N ILE A 148 -2.04 6.38 8.80
CA ILE A 148 -3.17 6.40 9.74
C ILE A 148 -3.28 5.06 10.48
N ARG A 149 -3.24 3.94 9.74
CA ARG A 149 -3.53 2.63 10.32
C ARG A 149 -3.00 1.50 9.44
N ARG A 150 -2.63 0.38 10.10
CA ARG A 150 -2.34 -0.90 9.46
C ARG A 150 -3.57 -1.81 9.58
N PHE A 151 -3.88 -2.55 8.53
CA PHE A 151 -4.93 -3.57 8.53
C PHE A 151 -4.35 -4.95 8.32
N ALA A 152 -4.89 -5.92 9.03
CA ALA A 152 -4.53 -7.33 8.87
C ALA A 152 -5.02 -7.89 7.52
N PRO A 153 -4.42 -8.99 7.03
CA PRO A 153 -4.88 -9.62 5.79
C PRO A 153 -6.38 -9.92 5.76
N ARG A 154 -6.95 -10.38 6.88
CA ARG A 154 -8.38 -10.71 6.97
C ARG A 154 -9.31 -9.50 6.93
N ASP A 155 -8.81 -8.30 7.16
CA ASP A 155 -9.65 -7.09 7.15
C ASP A 155 -10.07 -6.79 5.72
N GLY A 156 -11.34 -7.02 5.44
CA GLY A 156 -11.91 -6.90 4.11
C GLY A 156 -12.58 -5.56 3.84
N GLU A 157 -13.37 -5.54 2.78
CA GLU A 157 -13.95 -4.31 2.20
C GLU A 157 -14.73 -3.46 3.21
N ALA A 158 -15.56 -4.09 4.08
CA ALA A 158 -16.39 -3.34 5.02
C ALA A 158 -15.56 -2.55 6.04
N VAL A 159 -14.51 -3.19 6.58
CA VAL A 159 -13.62 -2.57 7.55
C VAL A 159 -12.81 -1.44 6.90
N LEU A 160 -12.29 -1.71 5.71
CA LEU A 160 -11.50 -0.73 4.95
C LEU A 160 -12.35 0.48 4.58
N ARG A 161 -13.59 0.26 4.14
CA ARG A 161 -14.48 1.34 3.72
C ARG A 161 -14.79 2.31 4.85
N GLU A 162 -15.05 1.81 6.05
CA GLU A 162 -15.33 2.65 7.21
C GLU A 162 -14.16 3.58 7.52
N ALA A 163 -12.94 3.03 7.57
CA ALA A 163 -11.74 3.83 7.82
C ALA A 163 -11.44 4.80 6.67
N LEU A 164 -11.68 4.38 5.44
CA LEU A 164 -11.48 5.19 4.24
C LEU A 164 -12.41 6.40 4.20
N GLU A 165 -13.69 6.21 4.54
CA GLU A 165 -14.66 7.32 4.61
C GLU A 165 -14.20 8.40 5.60
N LEU A 166 -13.71 7.99 6.77
CA LEU A 166 -13.17 8.93 7.75
C LEU A 166 -11.95 9.68 7.22
N ALA A 167 -11.03 8.98 6.57
CA ALA A 167 -9.82 9.59 6.04
C ALA A 167 -10.11 10.57 4.91
N LEU A 168 -11.11 10.28 4.07
CA LEU A 168 -11.50 11.16 2.95
C LEU A 168 -12.16 12.45 3.44
N ASP A 169 -12.86 12.39 4.57
CA ASP A 169 -13.52 13.56 5.16
C ASP A 169 -12.55 14.49 5.89
N GLU A 170 -11.37 14.00 6.24
CA GLU A 170 -10.30 14.80 6.82
C GLU A 170 -9.53 15.51 5.71
N GLY A 171 -9.79 16.73 5.50
CA GLY A 171 -9.10 17.42 4.45
C GLY A 171 -9.43 18.82 4.37
#